data_e1c1692515ffdd2434b03f2c0b1b135f
#
_entry.id   e1c1692515ffdd2434b03f2c0b1b135f
#
_cell.length_a   1.000
_cell.length_b   1.000
_cell.length_c   1.000
_cell.angle_alpha   90.00
_cell.angle_beta   90.00
_cell.angle_gamma   90.00
#
_symmetry.space_group_name_H-M   'P 1'
#
loop_
_entity.id
_entity.type
_entity.pdbx_description
1 polymer ?
#
loop_
_entity_poly.entity_id
_entity_poly.type
_entity_poly.pdbx_seq_one_letter_code
_entity_poly.pdbx_strand_id
1 'polypeptide(L)'
;EAKRLGCDALEISDNCVPLNDGERARMIKMAIGCGLEVHGEVGSKVFSQSAADLISQANVCMDAGAEIVLVEAAELIVDGEPNQTIIKELRDGLDLTKVLFELTGPWIKGVTLSSIHELKRFLLTEFGPDVNLANVMPDDVLETEASRVGLSVVGPDREHGAAV
;
A
#
# COMPACT_ATOMS: atom_id res chain seq x y z
N GLU A 1 -9.00 -21.72 -11.15
CA GLU A 1 -8.77 -22.62 -10.01
C GLU A 1 -9.10 -21.90 -8.69
N ALA A 2 -8.57 -20.67 -8.43
CA ALA A 2 -8.83 -19.92 -7.20
C ALA A 2 -10.34 -19.80 -6.89
N LYS A 3 -11.15 -19.38 -7.87
CA LYS A 3 -12.61 -19.29 -7.70
C LYS A 3 -13.25 -20.64 -7.36
N ARG A 4 -12.78 -21.73 -7.99
CA ARG A 4 -13.26 -23.09 -7.70
C ARG A 4 -12.91 -23.55 -6.27
N LEU A 5 -11.81 -23.02 -5.71
CA LEU A 5 -11.37 -23.26 -4.33
C LEU A 5 -12.08 -22.36 -3.30
N GLY A 6 -12.98 -21.49 -3.73
CA GLY A 6 -13.77 -20.63 -2.85
C GLY A 6 -13.14 -19.26 -2.57
N CYS A 7 -12.09 -18.86 -3.32
CA CYS A 7 -11.55 -17.51 -3.20
C CYS A 7 -12.54 -16.49 -3.77
N ASP A 8 -12.69 -15.35 -3.10
CA ASP A 8 -13.49 -14.22 -3.55
C ASP A 8 -12.65 -13.20 -4.31
N ALA A 9 -11.41 -13.00 -3.91
CA ALA A 9 -10.47 -12.07 -4.50
C ALA A 9 -9.13 -12.72 -4.84
N LEU A 10 -8.35 -12.06 -5.68
CA LEU A 10 -6.99 -12.46 -6.07
C LEU A 10 -6.12 -11.22 -6.24
N GLU A 11 -4.92 -11.28 -5.69
CA GLU A 11 -3.88 -10.28 -5.94
C GLU A 11 -3.08 -10.62 -7.21
N ILE A 12 -2.80 -9.61 -8.02
CA ILE A 12 -1.91 -9.69 -9.19
C ILE A 12 -0.67 -8.85 -8.90
N SER A 13 0.43 -9.53 -8.73
CA SER A 13 1.73 -9.01 -8.33
C SER A 13 2.84 -9.53 -9.25
N ASP A 14 3.90 -8.78 -9.40
CA ASP A 14 5.11 -9.17 -10.13
C ASP A 14 6.29 -9.58 -9.21
N ASN A 15 6.02 -9.77 -7.93
CA ASN A 15 7.03 -10.16 -6.95
C ASN A 15 7.75 -11.49 -7.28
N CYS A 16 7.05 -12.43 -7.90
CA CYS A 16 7.60 -13.75 -8.24
C CYS A 16 7.88 -13.93 -9.72
N VAL A 17 7.12 -13.25 -10.56
CA VAL A 17 7.21 -13.33 -12.03
C VAL A 17 7.11 -11.93 -12.59
N PRO A 18 8.16 -11.40 -13.23
CA PRO A 18 8.10 -10.08 -13.84
C PRO A 18 6.93 -9.96 -14.81
N LEU A 19 6.16 -8.89 -14.70
CA LEU A 19 5.02 -8.57 -15.55
C LEU A 19 5.25 -7.20 -16.20
N ASN A 20 5.06 -7.13 -17.50
CA ASN A 20 4.86 -5.83 -18.13
C ASN A 20 3.40 -5.39 -17.99
N ASP A 21 3.12 -4.12 -18.29
CA ASP A 21 1.79 -3.52 -18.13
C ASP A 21 0.70 -4.26 -18.92
N GLY A 22 1.01 -4.74 -20.13
CA GLY A 22 0.06 -5.50 -20.94
C GLY A 22 -0.28 -6.86 -20.34
N GLU A 23 0.71 -7.54 -19.77
CA GLU A 23 0.53 -8.82 -19.08
C GLU A 23 -0.25 -8.63 -17.79
N ARG A 24 0.08 -7.61 -16.99
CA ARG A 24 -0.62 -7.23 -15.77
C ARG A 24 -2.10 -6.97 -16.06
N ALA A 25 -2.40 -6.09 -17.01
CA ALA A 25 -3.77 -5.79 -17.41
C ALA A 25 -4.54 -7.02 -17.92
N ARG A 26 -3.88 -7.89 -18.70
CA ARG A 26 -4.47 -9.14 -19.19
C ARG A 26 -4.81 -10.10 -18.05
N MET A 27 -3.91 -10.24 -17.06
CA MET A 27 -4.14 -11.12 -15.91
C MET A 27 -5.28 -10.62 -15.03
N ILE A 28 -5.36 -9.32 -14.77
CA ILE A 28 -6.45 -8.68 -14.05
C ILE A 28 -7.79 -8.96 -14.73
N LYS A 29 -7.91 -8.65 -16.02
CA LYS A 29 -9.13 -8.90 -16.81
C LYS A 29 -9.52 -10.38 -16.83
N MET A 30 -8.55 -11.28 -16.91
CA MET A 30 -8.79 -12.73 -16.88
C MET A 30 -9.35 -13.18 -15.53
N ALA A 31 -8.81 -12.69 -14.42
CA ALA A 31 -9.28 -13.02 -13.08
C ALA A 31 -10.72 -12.50 -12.84
N ILE A 32 -11.00 -11.27 -13.25
CA ILE A 32 -12.34 -10.67 -13.22
C ILE A 32 -13.33 -11.51 -14.07
N GLY A 33 -12.91 -11.92 -15.27
CA GLY A 33 -13.72 -12.80 -16.15
C GLY A 33 -14.02 -14.17 -15.52
N CYS A 34 -13.26 -14.58 -14.50
CA CYS A 34 -13.52 -15.78 -13.70
C CYS A 34 -14.43 -15.51 -12.48
N GLY A 35 -14.91 -14.28 -12.29
CA GLY A 35 -15.76 -13.88 -11.17
C GLY A 35 -15.00 -13.62 -9.87
N LEU A 36 -13.73 -13.25 -9.97
CA LEU A 36 -12.91 -12.83 -8.82
C LEU A 36 -12.85 -11.30 -8.75
N GLU A 37 -12.84 -10.75 -7.55
CA GLU A 37 -12.34 -9.41 -7.30
C GLU A 37 -10.82 -9.42 -7.47
N VAL A 38 -10.24 -8.31 -7.93
CA VAL A 38 -8.81 -8.24 -8.18
C VAL A 38 -8.19 -7.03 -7.49
N HIS A 39 -7.12 -7.29 -6.77
CA HIS A 39 -6.21 -6.29 -6.24
C HIS A 39 -4.93 -6.30 -7.09
N GLY A 40 -4.47 -5.12 -7.52
CA GLY A 40 -3.18 -4.97 -8.18
C GLY A 40 -2.11 -4.63 -7.16
N GLU A 41 -0.87 -5.03 -7.38
CA GLU A 41 0.27 -4.58 -6.59
C GLU A 41 1.28 -3.89 -7.50
N VAL A 42 1.83 -2.76 -7.04
CA VAL A 42 2.86 -1.97 -7.71
C VAL A 42 3.96 -1.56 -6.74
N GLY A 43 5.13 -1.31 -7.27
CA GLY A 43 6.33 -1.07 -6.49
C GLY A 43 7.26 -2.27 -6.50
N SER A 44 8.45 -2.11 -5.99
CA SER A 44 9.45 -3.17 -5.97
C SER A 44 10.19 -3.20 -4.63
N LYS A 45 10.43 -4.40 -4.12
CA LYS A 45 11.29 -4.62 -2.94
C LYS A 45 12.78 -4.63 -3.29
N VAL A 46 13.12 -4.52 -4.58
CA VAL A 46 14.49 -4.70 -5.08
C VAL A 46 15.07 -3.45 -5.72
N PHE A 47 14.22 -2.63 -6.38
CA PHE A 47 14.66 -1.38 -7.00
C PHE A 47 13.70 -0.26 -6.64
N SER A 48 14.26 0.93 -6.43
CA SER A 48 13.44 2.14 -6.28
C SER A 48 12.86 2.54 -7.64
N GLN A 49 11.57 2.85 -7.67
CA GLN A 49 10.86 3.35 -8.83
C GLN A 49 10.59 4.84 -8.70
N SER A 50 10.34 5.52 -9.82
CA SER A 50 9.86 6.89 -9.78
C SER A 50 8.35 6.93 -9.42
N ALA A 51 7.89 8.06 -8.86
CA ALA A 51 6.46 8.23 -8.62
C ALA A 51 5.65 8.12 -9.92
N ALA A 52 6.17 8.62 -11.03
CA ALA A 52 5.52 8.52 -12.33
C ALA A 52 5.33 7.05 -12.78
N ASP A 53 6.31 6.18 -12.52
CA ASP A 53 6.20 4.76 -12.82
C ASP A 53 5.15 4.09 -11.93
N LEU A 54 5.17 4.37 -10.61
CA LEU A 54 4.18 3.84 -9.66
C LEU A 54 2.77 4.28 -10.03
N ILE A 55 2.56 5.56 -10.36
CA ILE A 55 1.27 6.11 -10.79
C ILE A 55 0.82 5.46 -12.10
N SER A 56 1.72 5.32 -13.08
CA SER A 56 1.41 4.70 -14.35
C SER A 56 0.97 3.24 -14.17
N GLN A 57 1.72 2.45 -13.40
CA GLN A 57 1.39 1.06 -13.13
C GLN A 57 0.08 0.91 -12.34
N ALA A 58 -0.16 1.77 -11.35
CA ALA A 58 -1.40 1.79 -10.58
C ALA A 58 -2.61 2.09 -11.50
N ASN A 59 -2.49 3.06 -12.39
CA ASN A 59 -3.53 3.37 -13.37
C ASN A 59 -3.78 2.21 -14.32
N VAL A 60 -2.74 1.49 -14.77
CA VAL A 60 -2.90 0.26 -15.57
C VAL A 60 -3.73 -0.79 -14.82
N CYS A 61 -3.49 -0.96 -13.52
CA CYS A 61 -4.28 -1.87 -12.69
C CYS A 61 -5.75 -1.43 -12.61
N MET A 62 -6.00 -0.15 -12.31
CA MET A 62 -7.34 0.42 -12.18
C MET A 62 -8.11 0.35 -13.51
N ASP A 63 -7.49 0.74 -14.62
CA ASP A 63 -8.07 0.70 -15.96
C ASP A 63 -8.38 -0.74 -16.42
N ALA A 64 -7.63 -1.71 -15.93
CA ALA A 64 -7.91 -3.12 -16.16
C ALA A 64 -9.06 -3.66 -15.31
N GLY A 65 -9.50 -2.91 -14.29
CA GLY A 65 -10.63 -3.23 -13.42
C GLY A 65 -10.25 -3.73 -12.03
N ALA A 66 -9.02 -3.50 -11.57
CA ALA A 66 -8.67 -3.77 -10.18
C ALA A 66 -9.50 -2.88 -9.25
N GLU A 67 -10.01 -3.46 -8.16
CA GLU A 67 -10.80 -2.75 -7.15
C GLU A 67 -9.92 -1.86 -6.28
N ILE A 68 -8.74 -2.36 -5.95
CA ILE A 68 -7.74 -1.71 -5.09
C ILE A 68 -6.35 -1.95 -5.69
N VAL A 69 -5.42 -1.02 -5.44
CA VAL A 69 -4.00 -1.19 -5.76
C VAL A 69 -3.17 -1.07 -4.49
N LEU A 70 -2.36 -2.09 -4.23
CA LEU A 70 -1.34 -2.06 -3.20
C LEU A 70 -0.11 -1.32 -3.74
N VAL A 71 0.44 -0.42 -2.92
CA VAL A 71 1.69 0.29 -3.19
C VAL A 71 2.69 -0.09 -2.12
N GLU A 72 3.84 -0.63 -2.51
CA GLU A 72 4.93 -0.97 -1.59
C GLU A 72 5.43 0.29 -0.87
N ALA A 73 5.13 0.40 0.44
CA ALA A 73 5.42 1.62 1.20
C ALA A 73 6.92 1.87 1.40
N ALA A 74 7.76 0.85 1.26
CA ALA A 74 9.21 1.01 1.31
C ALA A 74 9.75 1.93 0.20
N GLU A 75 9.05 2.05 -0.94
CA GLU A 75 9.37 2.97 -2.03
C GLU A 75 9.31 4.45 -1.61
N LEU A 76 8.57 4.77 -0.56
CA LEU A 76 8.36 6.14 -0.08
C LEU A 76 9.50 6.63 0.81
N ILE A 77 10.43 5.75 1.15
CA ILE A 77 11.55 6.05 2.05
C ILE A 77 12.87 5.91 1.27
N VAL A 78 13.66 6.95 1.25
CA VAL A 78 14.99 6.97 0.63
C VAL A 78 16.01 7.35 1.71
N ASP A 79 17.06 6.53 1.86
CA ASP A 79 18.10 6.72 2.86
C ASP A 79 17.58 6.87 4.32
N GLY A 80 16.45 6.21 4.61
CA GLY A 80 15.80 6.25 5.92
C GLY A 80 14.89 7.47 6.15
N GLU A 81 14.77 8.36 5.17
CA GLU A 81 13.94 9.56 5.24
C GLU A 81 12.79 9.53 4.24
N PRO A 82 11.63 10.14 4.58
CA PRO A 82 10.50 10.25 3.67
C PRO A 82 10.85 11.03 2.39
N ASN A 83 10.56 10.45 1.24
CA ASN A 83 10.69 11.14 -0.03
C ASN A 83 9.46 12.01 -0.29
N GLN A 84 9.51 13.26 0.14
CA GLN A 84 8.40 14.21 0.03
C GLN A 84 7.95 14.47 -1.42
N THR A 85 8.85 14.34 -2.39
CA THR A 85 8.50 14.50 -3.81
C THR A 85 7.61 13.35 -4.27
N ILE A 86 8.02 12.10 -4.02
CA ILE A 86 7.22 10.91 -4.37
C ILE A 86 5.86 10.96 -3.68
N ILE A 87 5.83 11.28 -2.38
CA ILE A 87 4.61 11.36 -1.59
C ILE A 87 3.62 12.37 -2.19
N LYS A 88 4.11 13.57 -2.51
CA LYS A 88 3.27 14.60 -3.12
C LYS A 88 2.73 14.17 -4.48
N GLU A 89 3.58 13.60 -5.33
CA GLU A 89 3.18 13.15 -6.66
C GLU A 89 2.15 12.02 -6.58
N LEU A 90 2.32 11.05 -5.67
CA LEU A 90 1.33 9.98 -5.45
C LEU A 90 -0.01 10.53 -4.95
N ARG A 91 0.02 11.49 -4.01
CA ARG A 91 -1.17 12.13 -3.48
C ARG A 91 -1.94 12.88 -4.57
N ASP A 92 -1.21 13.56 -5.47
CA ASP A 92 -1.81 14.34 -6.55
C ASP A 92 -2.24 13.45 -7.74
N GLY A 93 -1.62 12.28 -7.91
CA GLY A 93 -1.78 11.41 -9.08
C GLY A 93 -2.67 10.18 -8.90
N LEU A 94 -3.05 9.82 -7.65
CA LEU A 94 -3.83 8.63 -7.37
C LEU A 94 -5.10 8.93 -6.57
N ASP A 95 -6.14 8.14 -6.80
CA ASP A 95 -7.30 8.07 -5.90
C ASP A 95 -6.94 7.25 -4.67
N LEU A 96 -6.55 7.92 -3.59
CA LEU A 96 -6.10 7.29 -2.35
C LEU A 96 -7.17 6.43 -1.67
N THR A 97 -8.45 6.57 -2.03
CA THR A 97 -9.51 5.70 -1.53
C THR A 97 -9.42 4.28 -2.08
N LYS A 98 -8.70 4.12 -3.19
CA LYS A 98 -8.45 2.84 -3.89
C LYS A 98 -7.02 2.35 -3.77
N VAL A 99 -6.22 2.99 -2.94
CA VAL A 99 -4.83 2.61 -2.69
C VAL A 99 -4.70 2.05 -1.28
N LEU A 100 -3.97 0.93 -1.14
CA LEU A 100 -3.46 0.43 0.13
C LEU A 100 -1.95 0.56 0.14
N PHE A 101 -1.39 1.19 1.16
CA PHE A 101 0.06 1.20 1.36
C PHE A 101 0.47 -0.07 2.11
N GLU A 102 1.35 -0.85 1.50
CA GLU A 102 1.80 -2.12 2.07
C GLU A 102 2.92 -1.88 3.07
N LEU A 103 2.65 -2.16 4.34
CA LEU A 103 3.67 -2.12 5.40
C LEU A 103 4.67 -3.28 5.20
N THR A 104 5.93 -3.02 5.50
CA THR A 104 6.95 -4.07 5.54
C THR A 104 6.62 -5.06 6.67
N GLY A 105 6.67 -6.36 6.36
CA GLY A 105 6.34 -7.39 7.34
C GLY A 105 7.52 -7.79 8.22
N PRO A 106 7.27 -8.26 9.46
CA PRO A 106 8.32 -8.70 10.39
C PRO A 106 9.06 -9.96 9.92
N TRP A 107 8.57 -10.65 8.91
CA TRP A 107 9.23 -11.79 8.26
C TRP A 107 10.37 -11.38 7.32
N ILE A 108 10.49 -10.10 6.99
CA ILE A 108 11.56 -9.58 6.14
C ILE A 108 12.82 -9.38 6.99
N LYS A 109 13.93 -9.94 6.56
CA LYS A 109 15.20 -9.83 7.28
C LYS A 109 15.62 -8.36 7.45
N GLY A 110 15.88 -7.96 8.69
CA GLY A 110 16.29 -6.61 9.05
C GLY A 110 15.14 -5.67 9.40
N VAL A 111 13.90 -6.06 9.14
CA VAL A 111 12.73 -5.30 9.59
C VAL A 111 12.50 -5.55 11.08
N THR A 112 12.26 -4.48 11.82
CA THR A 112 11.97 -4.50 13.26
C THR A 112 10.57 -3.95 13.52
N LEU A 113 10.01 -4.23 14.69
CA LEU A 113 8.74 -3.62 15.10
C LEU A 113 8.84 -2.09 15.11
N SER A 114 9.99 -1.54 15.52
CA SER A 114 10.23 -0.09 15.51
C SER A 114 10.11 0.46 14.09
N SER A 115 10.77 -0.16 13.12
CA SER A 115 10.71 0.31 11.73
C SER A 115 9.31 0.20 11.12
N ILE A 116 8.53 -0.81 11.50
CA ILE A 116 7.12 -0.93 11.07
C ILE A 116 6.28 0.20 11.68
N HIS A 117 6.46 0.50 12.97
CA HIS A 117 5.76 1.59 13.63
C HIS A 117 6.14 2.96 13.06
N GLU A 118 7.42 3.19 12.76
CA GLU A 118 7.90 4.41 12.11
C GLU A 118 7.27 4.59 10.72
N LEU A 119 7.22 3.53 9.92
CA LEU A 119 6.56 3.55 8.61
C LEU A 119 5.06 3.81 8.74
N LYS A 120 4.38 3.18 9.68
CA LYS A 120 2.96 3.41 9.98
C LYS A 120 2.71 4.87 10.36
N ARG A 121 3.47 5.39 11.34
CA ARG A 121 3.39 6.80 11.77
C ARG A 121 3.59 7.74 10.59
N PHE A 122 4.59 7.49 9.76
CA PHE A 122 4.87 8.25 8.56
C PHE A 122 3.65 8.29 7.63
N LEU A 123 3.08 7.13 7.28
CA LEU A 123 1.92 7.05 6.40
C LEU A 123 0.69 7.79 6.97
N LEU A 124 0.43 7.65 8.27
CA LEU A 124 -0.65 8.37 8.96
C LEU A 124 -0.42 9.89 8.95
N THR A 125 0.82 10.34 9.07
CA THR A 125 1.17 11.77 9.06
C THR A 125 1.02 12.35 7.65
N GLU A 126 1.54 11.66 6.64
CA GLU A 126 1.60 12.19 5.27
C GLU A 126 0.29 12.06 4.52
N PHE A 127 -0.42 10.95 4.69
CA PHE A 127 -1.68 10.68 3.95
C PHE A 127 -2.94 10.86 4.79
N GLY A 128 -2.79 11.08 6.09
CA GLY A 128 -3.90 11.30 7.01
C GLY A 128 -4.40 10.02 7.71
N PRO A 129 -5.28 10.18 8.71
CA PRO A 129 -5.74 9.07 9.55
C PRO A 129 -6.54 8.02 8.78
N ASP A 130 -7.15 8.39 7.65
CA ASP A 130 -7.99 7.50 6.85
C ASP A 130 -7.19 6.72 5.79
N VAL A 131 -5.86 6.83 5.77
CA VAL A 131 -5.01 6.08 4.83
C VAL A 131 -5.22 4.58 4.98
N ASN A 132 -5.39 3.89 3.86
CA ASN A 132 -5.53 2.45 3.87
C ASN A 132 -4.16 1.78 4.03
N LEU A 133 -4.06 0.83 4.95
CA LEU A 133 -2.84 0.09 5.25
C LEU A 133 -3.04 -1.40 5.03
N ALA A 134 -2.10 -2.03 4.33
CA ALA A 134 -1.99 -3.47 4.20
C ALA A 134 -0.92 -4.03 5.13
N ASN A 135 -0.91 -5.35 5.34
CA ASN A 135 0.03 -6.07 6.21
C ASN A 135 -0.01 -5.65 7.70
N VAL A 136 -1.15 -5.10 8.16
CA VAL A 136 -1.37 -4.91 9.59
C VAL A 136 -1.54 -6.28 10.25
N MET A 137 -0.65 -6.62 11.17
CA MET A 137 -0.72 -7.89 11.89
C MET A 137 -1.97 -7.94 12.79
N PRO A 138 -2.59 -9.11 12.99
CA PRO A 138 -3.80 -9.24 13.82
C PRO A 138 -3.63 -8.66 15.23
N ASP A 139 -2.47 -8.85 15.85
CA ASP A 139 -2.16 -8.35 17.19
C ASP A 139 -1.94 -6.83 17.24
N ASP A 140 -1.75 -6.20 16.07
CA ASP A 140 -1.43 -4.78 15.92
C ASP A 140 -2.63 -3.93 15.44
N VAL A 141 -3.78 -4.54 15.22
CA VAL A 141 -4.98 -3.83 14.73
C VAL A 141 -5.42 -2.76 15.72
N LEU A 142 -5.54 -3.10 17.01
CA LEU A 142 -5.97 -2.15 18.03
C LEU A 142 -5.01 -0.97 18.16
N GLU A 143 -3.71 -1.23 18.14
CA GLU A 143 -2.69 -0.18 18.20
C GLU A 143 -2.72 0.70 16.95
N THR A 144 -2.92 0.11 15.77
CA THR A 144 -3.06 0.84 14.51
C THR A 144 -4.27 1.80 14.56
N GLU A 145 -5.43 1.34 15.01
CA GLU A 145 -6.62 2.19 15.13
C GLU A 145 -6.46 3.25 16.23
N ALA A 146 -5.79 2.93 17.33
CA ALA A 146 -5.44 3.92 18.35
C ALA A 146 -4.50 5.01 17.79
N SER A 147 -3.56 4.62 16.93
CA SER A 147 -2.65 5.55 16.25
C SER A 147 -3.41 6.51 15.33
N ARG A 148 -4.42 6.04 14.57
CA ARG A 148 -5.24 6.87 13.67
C ARG A 148 -5.92 8.03 14.42
N VAL A 149 -6.38 7.78 15.63
CA VAL A 149 -7.07 8.78 16.47
C VAL A 149 -6.14 9.49 17.46
N GLY A 150 -4.82 9.29 17.32
CA GLY A 150 -3.81 9.96 18.17
C GLY A 150 -3.80 9.50 19.63
N LEU A 151 -4.20 8.27 19.91
CA LEU A 151 -4.17 7.66 21.24
C LEU A 151 -2.92 6.78 21.45
N SER A 152 -2.10 6.59 20.43
CA SER A 152 -0.84 5.85 20.51
C SER A 152 0.36 6.80 20.44
N VAL A 153 1.49 6.35 20.98
CA VAL A 153 2.79 7.05 20.86
C VAL A 153 3.34 7.07 19.43
N VAL A 154 2.77 6.29 18.52
CA VAL A 154 3.18 6.18 17.11
C VAL A 154 2.26 6.96 16.16
N GLY A 155 1.15 7.50 16.65
CA GLY A 155 0.23 8.27 15.84
C GLY A 155 0.79 9.63 15.42
N PRO A 156 0.09 10.34 14.51
CA PRO A 156 0.45 11.69 14.15
C PRO A 156 0.43 12.59 15.39
N ASP A 157 1.41 13.51 15.46
CA ASP A 157 1.46 14.47 16.55
C ASP A 157 0.18 15.32 16.53
N ARG A 158 -0.61 15.23 17.57
CA ARG A 158 -1.69 16.21 17.79
C ARG A 158 -1.04 17.52 18.18
N GLU A 159 -1.27 18.57 17.44
CA GLU A 159 -0.98 19.90 17.94
C GLU A 159 -1.67 20.05 19.29
N HIS A 160 -0.91 20.35 20.32
CA HIS A 160 -1.44 20.63 21.66
C HIS A 160 -2.29 21.90 21.56
N GLY A 161 -3.59 21.77 21.33
CA GLY A 161 -4.46 22.94 21.24
C GLY A 161 -5.88 22.73 20.73
N ALA A 162 -6.21 21.60 20.14
CA ALA A 162 -7.61 21.30 19.84
C ALA A 162 -8.27 20.63 21.07
N ALA A 163 -8.61 21.41 22.08
CA ALA A 163 -9.58 20.98 23.08
C ALA A 163 -10.94 20.83 22.39
N VAL A 164 -11.54 19.64 22.51
CA VAL A 164 -12.94 19.35 22.15
C VAL A 164 -13.86 20.13 23.08
#